data_7159519d8ac0632a122744d31bb99f82
#
_entry.id   7159519d8ac0632a122744d31bb99f82
#
_cell.length_a   1.000
_cell.length_b   1.000
_cell.length_c   1.000
_cell.angle_alpha   90.00
_cell.angle_beta   90.00
_cell.angle_gamma   90.00
#
_symmetry.space_group_name_H-M   'P 1'
#
loop_
_entity.id
_entity.type
_entity.pdbx_description
1 polymer ?
#
loop_
_entity_poly.entity_id
_entity_poly.type
_entity_poly.pdbx_seq_one_letter_code
_entity_poly.pdbx_strand_id
1 'polypeptide(L)'
;MSADAGKRLIDGYTLVVFDLDGVIYLIDRPIPGAVDAVARLHAEGRAVAYATNNASRRSSDVADLLTGMGVPARPEEVLTSAAASAELLRDRLPAGAPVLVVGAEALRAELRAVGLTPVSRADEKPAAVVQGYGPQVGWAELAEASVAVRAGAIWVATNTDRTLPSARGPLPGNGSLVAVLRTALERDPDLVVGKPESALFETAARRGDGGQVLVVGDRLDTDIEGARRAGLDSLLVLTGVSDVPELLAAEPRRRPTYVARDLAGLFDPAAAVRVPGSADVGGWSVTDRAGTLELAGAGRPLDALAALCAAAWAAPTPPAIRPAGPDAAAALESFGLATDG
;
A
#
# COMPACT_ATOMS: atom_id res chain seq x y z
N MET A 1 -8.06 30.76 -12.00
CA MET A 1 -6.91 30.91 -11.06
C MET A 1 -7.23 29.99 -9.88
N SER A 2 -6.55 28.84 -9.81
CA SER A 2 -6.80 27.85 -8.75
C SER A 2 -6.33 28.39 -7.39
N ALA A 3 -7.20 28.31 -6.38
CA ALA A 3 -6.93 28.76 -5.01
C ALA A 3 -5.88 27.91 -4.25
N ASP A 4 -5.20 26.99 -4.94
CA ASP A 4 -4.28 26.00 -4.37
C ASP A 4 -2.78 26.29 -4.64
N ALA A 5 -2.46 27.36 -5.36
CA ALA A 5 -1.07 27.70 -5.64
C ALA A 5 -0.36 28.16 -4.36
N GLY A 6 0.36 27.26 -3.71
CA GLY A 6 1.18 27.53 -2.51
C GLY A 6 0.77 26.73 -1.26
N LYS A 7 -0.31 25.96 -1.28
CA LYS A 7 -0.71 25.10 -0.18
C LYS A 7 0.02 23.77 -0.26
N ARG A 8 0.66 23.35 0.83
CA ARG A 8 1.31 22.03 0.90
C ARG A 8 0.26 20.93 0.85
N LEU A 9 0.58 19.79 0.24
CA LEU A 9 -0.34 18.64 0.18
C LEU A 9 -0.81 18.22 1.59
N ILE A 10 0.12 18.15 2.54
CA ILE A 10 -0.16 17.72 3.91
C ILE A 10 -1.15 18.62 4.65
N ASP A 11 -1.32 19.89 4.26
CA ASP A 11 -2.24 20.80 4.94
C ASP A 11 -3.71 20.42 4.78
N GLY A 12 -4.02 19.52 3.83
CA GLY A 12 -5.36 18.95 3.61
C GLY A 12 -5.68 17.73 4.47
N TYR A 13 -4.72 17.19 5.23
CA TYR A 13 -4.87 15.89 5.89
C TYR A 13 -4.48 15.96 7.36
N THR A 14 -5.16 15.18 8.21
CA THR A 14 -4.89 15.07 9.65
C THR A 14 -4.06 13.83 9.98
N LEU A 15 -4.17 12.78 9.14
CA LEU A 15 -3.43 11.54 9.26
C LEU A 15 -2.74 11.20 7.94
N VAL A 16 -1.47 10.81 8.01
CA VAL A 16 -0.74 10.21 6.89
C VAL A 16 -0.46 8.75 7.20
N VAL A 17 -0.92 7.85 6.32
CA VAL A 17 -0.67 6.41 6.42
C VAL A 17 0.37 6.02 5.38
N PHE A 18 1.55 5.62 5.83
CA PHE A 18 2.66 5.21 4.96
C PHE A 18 2.68 3.71 4.78
N ASP A 19 2.88 3.24 3.53
CA ASP A 19 3.53 1.96 3.34
C ASP A 19 4.99 2.03 3.79
N LEU A 20 5.63 0.89 3.96
CA LEU A 20 7.00 0.80 4.46
C LEU A 20 8.02 0.56 3.34
N ASP A 21 7.92 -0.57 2.67
CA ASP A 21 8.87 -0.96 1.62
C ASP A 21 8.69 -0.08 0.37
N GLY A 22 9.75 0.57 -0.10
CA GLY A 22 9.67 1.47 -1.26
C GLY A 22 9.19 2.89 -0.94
N VAL A 23 8.71 3.16 0.28
CA VAL A 23 8.25 4.48 0.74
C VAL A 23 9.13 5.02 1.87
N ILE A 24 9.27 4.27 2.95
CA ILE A 24 10.07 4.67 4.12
C ILE A 24 11.48 4.10 4.05
N TYR A 25 11.61 2.84 3.68
CA TYR A 25 12.90 2.17 3.52
C TYR A 25 12.90 1.22 2.31
N LEU A 26 14.08 0.82 1.88
CA LEU A 26 14.28 -0.26 0.94
C LEU A 26 15.30 -1.23 1.54
N ILE A 27 14.88 -2.48 1.78
CA ILE A 27 15.64 -3.55 2.43
C ILE A 27 16.03 -3.18 3.87
N ASP A 28 17.13 -2.44 4.07
CA ASP A 28 17.71 -2.09 5.37
C ASP A 28 18.11 -0.61 5.49
N ARG A 29 17.72 0.22 4.50
CA ARG A 29 18.10 1.64 4.43
C ARG A 29 16.89 2.53 4.23
N PRO A 30 16.79 3.65 4.97
CA PRO A 30 15.78 4.65 4.71
C PRO A 30 15.89 5.21 3.30
N ILE A 31 14.76 5.43 2.67
CA ILE A 31 14.71 6.19 1.42
C ILE A 31 15.14 7.64 1.70
N PRO A 32 15.94 8.24 0.81
CA PRO A 32 16.35 9.64 0.97
C PRO A 32 15.16 10.57 1.25
N GLY A 33 15.25 11.37 2.30
CA GLY A 33 14.20 12.28 2.75
C GLY A 33 13.11 11.66 3.64
N ALA A 34 13.02 10.33 3.79
CA ALA A 34 11.96 9.69 4.58
C ALA A 34 12.09 10.02 6.08
N VAL A 35 13.30 9.98 6.63
CA VAL A 35 13.55 10.33 8.04
C VAL A 35 13.10 11.77 8.33
N ASP A 36 13.52 12.70 7.50
CA ASP A 36 13.18 14.12 7.66
C ASP A 36 11.68 14.38 7.48
N ALA A 37 11.05 13.72 6.51
CA ALA A 37 9.63 13.84 6.26
C ALA A 37 8.80 13.41 7.48
N VAL A 38 9.08 12.23 8.04
CA VAL A 38 8.37 11.73 9.22
C VAL A 38 8.67 12.59 10.46
N ALA A 39 9.92 12.95 10.69
CA ALA A 39 10.29 13.82 11.81
C ALA A 39 9.56 15.18 11.73
N ARG A 40 9.43 15.74 10.53
CA ARG A 40 8.69 16.98 10.31
C ARG A 40 7.19 16.83 10.58
N LEU A 41 6.56 15.74 10.15
CA LEU A 41 5.15 15.47 10.45
C LEU A 41 4.90 15.42 11.95
N HIS A 42 5.74 14.70 12.71
CA HIS A 42 5.64 14.63 14.16
C HIS A 42 5.86 16.01 14.81
N ALA A 43 6.87 16.77 14.35
CA ALA A 43 7.13 18.13 14.85
C ALA A 43 5.96 19.11 14.59
N GLU A 44 5.23 18.91 13.49
CA GLU A 44 4.03 19.69 13.16
C GLU A 44 2.75 19.14 13.84
N GLY A 45 2.86 18.10 14.70
CA GLY A 45 1.72 17.48 15.40
C GLY A 45 0.77 16.72 14.49
N ARG A 46 1.23 16.28 13.32
CA ARG A 46 0.43 15.47 12.41
C ARG A 46 0.43 14.01 12.85
N ALA A 47 -0.72 13.37 12.79
CA ALA A 47 -0.80 11.95 13.05
C ALA A 47 -0.14 11.16 11.89
N VAL A 48 0.63 10.14 12.27
CA VAL A 48 1.33 9.23 11.36
C VAL A 48 0.90 7.80 11.68
N ALA A 49 0.70 7.00 10.65
CA ALA A 49 0.56 5.55 10.78
C ALA A 49 1.42 4.85 9.72
N TYR A 50 1.90 3.66 10.06
CA TYR A 50 2.65 2.79 9.15
C TYR A 50 1.83 1.53 8.90
N ALA A 51 1.48 1.23 7.65
CA ALA A 51 0.63 0.11 7.28
C ALA A 51 1.39 -0.90 6.43
N THR A 52 1.62 -2.09 6.96
CA THR A 52 2.36 -3.16 6.26
C THR A 52 1.57 -4.45 6.14
N ASN A 53 1.69 -5.13 4.99
CA ASN A 53 1.15 -6.48 4.79
C ASN A 53 1.91 -7.55 5.58
N ASN A 54 3.04 -7.21 6.18
CA ASN A 54 3.82 -8.17 6.95
C ASN A 54 3.07 -8.61 8.21
N ALA A 55 2.84 -9.92 8.36
CA ALA A 55 2.20 -10.52 9.53
C ALA A 55 3.17 -11.31 10.43
N SER A 56 4.47 -11.32 10.10
CA SER A 56 5.46 -12.12 10.82
C SER A 56 6.21 -11.36 11.92
N ARG A 57 5.97 -10.05 12.05
CA ARG A 57 6.53 -9.16 13.07
C ARG A 57 5.42 -8.48 13.85
N ARG A 58 5.67 -8.21 15.12
CA ARG A 58 4.77 -7.39 15.94
C ARG A 58 4.92 -5.91 15.58
N SER A 59 3.90 -5.13 15.91
CA SER A 59 3.95 -3.66 15.74
C SER A 59 5.15 -3.04 16.47
N SER A 60 5.50 -3.55 17.67
CA SER A 60 6.71 -3.12 18.40
C SER A 60 8.01 -3.41 17.64
N ASP A 61 8.13 -4.62 17.07
CA ASP A 61 9.36 -5.02 16.36
C ASP A 61 9.58 -4.17 15.10
N VAL A 62 8.49 -3.78 14.45
CA VAL A 62 8.55 -2.87 13.29
C VAL A 62 8.90 -1.44 13.73
N ALA A 63 8.34 -0.95 14.84
CA ALA A 63 8.67 0.37 15.38
C ALA A 63 10.17 0.44 15.78
N ASP A 64 10.69 -0.61 16.43
CA ASP A 64 12.11 -0.71 16.78
C ASP A 64 13.01 -0.73 15.55
N LEU A 65 12.61 -1.46 14.50
CA LEU A 65 13.31 -1.48 13.21
C LEU A 65 13.38 -0.08 12.59
N LEU A 66 12.25 0.63 12.52
CA LEU A 66 12.16 1.99 11.97
C LEU A 66 13.03 2.96 12.77
N THR A 67 12.93 2.91 14.10
CA THR A 67 13.73 3.75 15.01
C THR A 67 15.22 3.45 14.87
N GLY A 68 15.59 2.18 14.72
CA GLY A 68 16.98 1.75 14.45
C GLY A 68 17.54 2.31 13.14
N MET A 69 16.69 2.61 12.16
CA MET A 69 17.04 3.30 10.92
C MET A 69 16.96 4.83 11.02
N GLY A 70 16.63 5.37 12.19
CA GLY A 70 16.47 6.82 12.41
C GLY A 70 15.10 7.38 12.06
N VAL A 71 14.15 6.56 11.63
CA VAL A 71 12.77 6.99 11.36
C VAL A 71 11.99 7.00 12.67
N PRO A 72 11.46 8.15 13.13
CA PRO A 72 10.66 8.18 14.35
C PRO A 72 9.40 7.32 14.20
N ALA A 73 9.26 6.33 15.08
CA ALA A 73 8.08 5.46 15.08
C ALA A 73 7.77 4.95 16.49
N ARG A 74 6.49 4.89 16.82
CA ARG A 74 5.98 4.30 18.05
C ARG A 74 5.17 3.05 17.72
N PRO A 75 5.11 2.05 18.62
CA PRO A 75 4.34 0.82 18.37
C PRO A 75 2.87 1.07 17.99
N GLU A 76 2.22 2.06 18.58
CA GLU A 76 0.84 2.43 18.31
C GLU A 76 0.63 3.07 16.92
N GLU A 77 1.67 3.58 16.30
CA GLU A 77 1.65 4.11 14.93
C GLU A 77 1.79 3.00 13.88
N VAL A 78 2.25 1.81 14.30
CA VAL A 78 2.44 0.69 13.37
C VAL A 78 1.21 -0.20 13.34
N LEU A 79 0.68 -0.43 12.14
CA LEU A 79 -0.39 -1.37 11.88
C LEU A 79 0.09 -2.45 10.91
N THR A 80 0.36 -3.64 11.45
CA THR A 80 0.65 -4.83 10.66
C THR A 80 -0.63 -5.51 10.22
N SER A 81 -0.59 -6.30 9.16
CA SER A 81 -1.75 -7.12 8.76
C SER A 81 -2.12 -8.15 9.84
N ALA A 82 -1.18 -8.54 10.71
CA ALA A 82 -1.46 -9.37 11.89
C ALA A 82 -2.32 -8.62 12.91
N ALA A 83 -1.92 -7.40 13.30
CA ALA A 83 -2.67 -6.57 14.24
C ALA A 83 -4.07 -6.22 13.69
N ALA A 84 -4.17 -5.82 12.43
CA ALA A 84 -5.45 -5.54 11.79
C ALA A 84 -6.36 -6.77 11.72
N SER A 85 -5.79 -7.98 11.48
CA SER A 85 -6.56 -9.23 11.50
C SER A 85 -7.07 -9.56 12.90
N ALA A 86 -6.25 -9.31 13.93
CA ALA A 86 -6.66 -9.53 15.32
C ALA A 86 -7.77 -8.56 15.73
N GLU A 87 -7.68 -7.27 15.42
CA GLU A 87 -8.73 -6.29 15.67
C GLU A 87 -10.02 -6.64 14.93
N LEU A 88 -9.96 -7.03 13.68
CA LEU A 88 -11.10 -7.44 12.87
C LEU A 88 -11.81 -8.67 13.46
N LEU A 89 -11.05 -9.65 13.97
CA LEU A 89 -11.61 -10.85 14.60
C LEU A 89 -12.20 -10.54 15.98
N ARG A 90 -11.58 -9.67 16.79
CA ARG A 90 -12.13 -9.18 18.07
C ARG A 90 -13.52 -8.56 17.87
N ASP A 91 -13.71 -7.78 16.82
CA ASP A 91 -14.97 -7.10 16.55
C ASP A 91 -16.08 -8.07 16.08
N ARG A 92 -15.73 -9.30 15.69
CA ARG A 92 -16.64 -10.33 15.17
C ARG A 92 -16.87 -11.52 16.09
N LEU A 93 -15.96 -11.75 17.04
CA LEU A 93 -15.99 -12.94 17.90
C LEU A 93 -16.19 -12.55 19.36
N PRO A 94 -16.79 -13.45 20.17
CA PRO A 94 -16.84 -13.26 21.61
C PRO A 94 -15.44 -13.17 22.23
N ALA A 95 -15.31 -12.44 23.34
CA ALA A 95 -14.06 -12.40 24.10
C ALA A 95 -13.63 -13.81 24.51
N GLY A 96 -12.34 -14.10 24.41
CA GLY A 96 -11.76 -15.42 24.68
C GLY A 96 -12.00 -16.47 23.62
N ALA A 97 -12.68 -16.15 22.50
CA ALA A 97 -12.95 -17.13 21.45
C ALA A 97 -11.66 -17.78 20.92
N PRO A 98 -11.65 -19.11 20.71
CA PRO A 98 -10.49 -19.81 20.15
C PRO A 98 -10.33 -19.49 18.68
N VAL A 99 -9.09 -19.14 18.28
CA VAL A 99 -8.71 -18.85 16.89
C VAL A 99 -7.51 -19.71 16.51
N LEU A 100 -7.68 -20.57 15.51
CA LEU A 100 -6.59 -21.39 15.00
C LEU A 100 -5.64 -20.52 14.19
N VAL A 101 -4.36 -20.58 14.52
CA VAL A 101 -3.33 -19.74 13.89
C VAL A 101 -2.42 -20.57 12.99
N VAL A 102 -2.41 -20.24 11.72
CA VAL A 102 -1.39 -20.65 10.75
C VAL A 102 -0.49 -19.43 10.51
N GLY A 103 0.71 -19.41 11.08
CA GLY A 103 1.58 -18.24 10.95
C GLY A 103 2.62 -18.12 12.06
N ALA A 104 3.31 -16.97 12.07
CA ALA A 104 4.34 -16.67 13.04
C ALA A 104 3.80 -16.40 14.45
N GLU A 105 4.66 -16.46 15.47
CA GLU A 105 4.30 -16.15 16.86
C GLU A 105 3.79 -14.70 17.03
N ALA A 106 4.26 -13.77 16.20
CA ALA A 106 3.75 -12.40 16.18
C ALA A 106 2.21 -12.34 16.01
N LEU A 107 1.66 -13.13 15.08
CA LEU A 107 0.22 -13.20 14.85
C LEU A 107 -0.54 -13.76 16.07
N ARG A 108 0.04 -14.75 16.76
CA ARG A 108 -0.54 -15.27 18.05
C ARG A 108 -0.51 -14.21 19.13
N ALA A 109 0.58 -13.43 19.21
CA ALA A 109 0.71 -12.36 20.19
C ALA A 109 -0.32 -11.24 19.97
N GLU A 110 -0.58 -10.86 18.71
CA GLU A 110 -1.61 -9.85 18.39
C GLU A 110 -3.02 -10.34 18.76
N LEU A 111 -3.36 -11.62 18.55
CA LEU A 111 -4.64 -12.18 18.97
C LEU A 111 -4.79 -12.16 20.50
N ARG A 112 -3.74 -12.53 21.26
CA ARG A 112 -3.77 -12.44 22.74
C ARG A 112 -3.94 -11.00 23.20
N ALA A 113 -3.30 -10.04 22.55
CA ALA A 113 -3.39 -8.63 22.91
C ALA A 113 -4.81 -8.07 22.81
N VAL A 114 -5.62 -8.62 21.88
CA VAL A 114 -7.04 -8.23 21.75
C VAL A 114 -8.02 -9.14 22.52
N GLY A 115 -7.50 -10.04 23.38
CA GLY A 115 -8.33 -10.90 24.24
C GLY A 115 -8.91 -12.14 23.56
N LEU A 116 -8.36 -12.57 22.41
CA LEU A 116 -8.71 -13.85 21.77
C LEU A 116 -7.72 -14.94 22.20
N THR A 117 -8.12 -16.21 22.04
CA THR A 117 -7.33 -17.37 22.45
C THR A 117 -6.72 -18.07 21.25
N PRO A 118 -5.41 -17.90 20.96
CA PRO A 118 -4.75 -18.61 19.85
C PRO A 118 -4.65 -20.10 20.14
N VAL A 119 -5.15 -20.93 19.24
CA VAL A 119 -5.06 -22.39 19.29
C VAL A 119 -4.30 -22.95 18.08
N SER A 120 -3.96 -24.24 18.11
CA SER A 120 -3.18 -24.89 17.06
C SER A 120 -3.90 -26.06 16.40
N ARG A 121 -5.00 -26.53 16.97
CA ARG A 121 -5.68 -27.75 16.56
C ARG A 121 -7.16 -27.52 16.31
N ALA A 122 -7.68 -28.23 15.33
CA ALA A 122 -9.11 -28.16 14.97
C ALA A 122 -10.02 -28.75 16.04
N ASP A 123 -9.54 -29.74 16.83
CA ASP A 123 -10.30 -30.33 17.93
C ASP A 123 -10.54 -29.35 19.10
N GLU A 124 -9.82 -28.25 19.16
CA GLU A 124 -10.06 -27.12 20.08
C GLU A 124 -11.26 -26.24 19.64
N LYS A 125 -11.95 -26.64 18.56
CA LYS A 125 -13.17 -26.01 18.02
C LYS A 125 -13.01 -24.50 17.77
N PRO A 126 -12.02 -24.07 16.98
CA PRO A 126 -11.79 -22.66 16.71
C PRO A 126 -12.99 -22.03 15.99
N ALA A 127 -13.38 -20.82 16.42
CA ALA A 127 -14.39 -20.01 15.75
C ALA A 127 -13.88 -19.41 14.43
N ALA A 128 -12.56 -19.22 14.33
CA ALA A 128 -11.90 -18.74 13.10
C ALA A 128 -10.55 -19.42 12.92
N VAL A 129 -10.09 -19.43 11.67
CA VAL A 129 -8.71 -19.69 11.24
C VAL A 129 -8.13 -18.39 10.75
N VAL A 130 -7.00 -17.95 11.29
CA VAL A 130 -6.24 -16.82 10.74
C VAL A 130 -4.93 -17.33 10.15
N GLN A 131 -4.71 -17.00 8.88
CA GLN A 131 -3.56 -17.47 8.12
C GLN A 131 -2.67 -16.28 7.72
N GLY A 132 -1.43 -16.31 8.19
CA GLY A 132 -0.37 -15.38 7.85
C GLY A 132 0.93 -16.14 7.54
N TYR A 133 1.91 -15.41 7.01
CA TYR A 133 3.23 -16.00 6.78
C TYR A 133 3.90 -16.36 8.12
N GLY A 134 4.54 -17.52 8.11
CA GLY A 134 5.45 -17.97 9.16
C GLY A 134 6.48 -18.92 8.57
N PRO A 135 7.80 -18.75 8.87
CA PRO A 135 8.84 -19.57 8.28
C PRO A 135 8.74 -21.06 8.67
N GLN A 136 7.98 -21.37 9.72
CA GLN A 136 7.78 -22.73 10.22
C GLN A 136 6.48 -23.36 9.75
N VAL A 137 5.63 -22.61 8.99
CA VAL A 137 4.35 -23.13 8.50
C VAL A 137 4.59 -24.25 7.50
N GLY A 138 4.01 -25.40 7.79
CA GLY A 138 4.12 -26.59 6.97
C GLY A 138 2.78 -27.29 6.78
N TRP A 139 2.83 -28.53 6.27
CA TRP A 139 1.64 -29.31 5.97
C TRP A 139 0.74 -29.54 7.20
N ALA A 140 1.32 -29.73 8.39
CA ALA A 140 0.56 -30.06 9.60
C ALA A 140 -0.38 -28.89 9.99
N GLU A 141 0.13 -27.65 10.01
CA GLU A 141 -0.67 -26.47 10.33
C GLU A 141 -1.75 -26.22 9.26
N LEU A 142 -1.42 -26.42 7.98
CA LEU A 142 -2.39 -26.30 6.89
C LEU A 142 -3.48 -27.38 6.96
N ALA A 143 -3.13 -28.61 7.37
CA ALA A 143 -4.10 -29.69 7.56
C ALA A 143 -5.11 -29.36 8.68
N GLU A 144 -4.64 -28.89 9.84
CA GLU A 144 -5.49 -28.45 10.95
C GLU A 144 -6.42 -27.29 10.51
N ALA A 145 -5.87 -26.31 9.79
CA ALA A 145 -6.68 -25.23 9.24
C ALA A 145 -7.77 -25.74 8.28
N SER A 146 -7.43 -26.68 7.38
CA SER A 146 -8.40 -27.28 6.46
C SER A 146 -9.55 -27.96 7.21
N VAL A 147 -9.24 -28.73 8.27
CA VAL A 147 -10.25 -29.40 9.10
C VAL A 147 -11.15 -28.37 9.78
N ALA A 148 -10.57 -27.33 10.40
CA ALA A 148 -11.31 -26.29 11.11
C ALA A 148 -12.23 -25.50 10.16
N VAL A 149 -11.74 -25.09 8.96
CA VAL A 149 -12.56 -24.38 7.97
C VAL A 149 -13.71 -25.26 7.44
N ARG A 150 -13.48 -26.56 7.20
CA ARG A 150 -14.55 -27.51 6.82
C ARG A 150 -15.58 -27.70 7.95
N ALA A 151 -15.16 -27.53 9.20
CA ALA A 151 -16.05 -27.57 10.37
C ALA A 151 -16.84 -26.27 10.57
N GLY A 152 -16.63 -25.24 9.73
CA GLY A 152 -17.39 -23.98 9.77
C GLY A 152 -16.65 -22.80 10.39
N ALA A 153 -15.36 -22.92 10.73
CA ALA A 153 -14.57 -21.79 11.18
C ALA A 153 -14.42 -20.74 10.05
N ILE A 154 -14.50 -19.45 10.42
CA ILE A 154 -14.26 -18.33 9.49
C ILE A 154 -12.79 -18.36 9.07
N TRP A 155 -12.51 -18.35 7.78
CA TRP A 155 -11.14 -18.31 7.28
C TRP A 155 -10.70 -16.90 6.91
N VAL A 156 -9.71 -16.37 7.64
CA VAL A 156 -9.13 -15.04 7.45
C VAL A 156 -7.69 -15.18 6.97
N ALA A 157 -7.35 -14.53 5.85
CA ALA A 157 -5.97 -14.38 5.39
C ALA A 157 -5.47 -12.98 5.77
N THR A 158 -4.30 -12.91 6.39
CA THR A 158 -3.67 -11.62 6.74
C THR A 158 -3.29 -10.81 5.50
N ASN A 159 -2.89 -11.49 4.43
CA ASN A 159 -2.63 -10.96 3.08
C ASN A 159 -2.60 -12.10 2.07
N THR A 160 -2.55 -11.76 0.79
CA THR A 160 -2.45 -12.71 -0.33
C THR A 160 -1.19 -12.48 -1.18
N ASP A 161 -0.14 -11.89 -0.62
CA ASP A 161 1.11 -11.65 -1.30
C ASP A 161 1.75 -12.99 -1.73
N ARG A 162 1.90 -13.18 -3.04
CA ARG A 162 2.40 -14.44 -3.60
C ARG A 162 3.84 -14.72 -3.22
N THR A 163 4.63 -13.67 -3.14
CA THR A 163 6.05 -13.74 -2.81
C THR A 163 6.39 -12.76 -1.69
N LEU A 164 7.50 -13.01 -1.02
CA LEU A 164 8.15 -12.07 -0.11
C LEU A 164 9.58 -11.82 -0.60
N PRO A 165 10.10 -10.60 -0.48
CA PRO A 165 11.47 -10.28 -0.88
C PRO A 165 12.47 -10.93 0.06
N SER A 166 13.60 -11.38 -0.49
CA SER A 166 14.75 -11.87 0.29
C SER A 166 16.06 -11.62 -0.45
N ALA A 167 17.18 -11.72 0.26
CA ALA A 167 18.52 -11.66 -0.33
C ALA A 167 18.79 -12.78 -1.37
N ARG A 168 17.96 -13.83 -1.37
CA ARG A 168 18.05 -14.96 -2.31
C ARG A 168 17.08 -14.83 -3.50
N GLY A 169 16.42 -13.68 -3.64
CA GLY A 169 15.32 -13.46 -4.57
C GLY A 169 13.94 -13.68 -3.94
N PRO A 170 12.86 -13.59 -4.73
CA PRO A 170 11.50 -13.77 -4.25
C PRO A 170 11.28 -15.19 -3.69
N LEU A 171 10.81 -15.29 -2.46
CA LEU A 171 10.42 -16.55 -1.81
C LEU A 171 8.88 -16.63 -1.72
N PRO A 172 8.29 -17.85 -1.54
CA PRO A 172 6.86 -17.98 -1.34
C PRO A 172 6.35 -17.14 -0.17
N GLY A 173 5.40 -16.25 -0.43
CA GLY A 173 4.70 -15.46 0.58
C GLY A 173 3.44 -16.16 1.10
N ASN A 174 2.67 -15.46 1.94
CA ASN A 174 1.44 -15.99 2.52
C ASN A 174 0.42 -16.39 1.44
N GLY A 175 0.32 -15.61 0.34
CA GLY A 175 -0.59 -15.94 -0.76
C GLY A 175 -0.33 -17.30 -1.40
N SER A 176 0.93 -17.75 -1.43
CA SER A 176 1.28 -19.11 -1.89
C SER A 176 0.77 -20.18 -0.91
N LEU A 177 0.84 -19.92 0.40
CA LEU A 177 0.28 -20.81 1.43
C LEU A 177 -1.27 -20.80 1.43
N VAL A 178 -1.87 -19.64 1.20
CA VAL A 178 -3.32 -19.50 1.00
C VAL A 178 -3.77 -20.31 -0.22
N ALA A 179 -3.00 -20.30 -1.31
CA ALA A 179 -3.31 -21.06 -2.51
C ALA A 179 -3.35 -22.59 -2.25
N VAL A 180 -2.55 -23.10 -1.33
CA VAL A 180 -2.61 -24.52 -0.91
C VAL A 180 -3.99 -24.84 -0.31
N LEU A 181 -4.46 -24.02 0.65
CA LEU A 181 -5.78 -24.22 1.26
C LEU A 181 -6.92 -23.96 0.27
N ARG A 182 -6.81 -22.95 -0.59
CA ARG A 182 -7.79 -22.69 -1.67
C ARG A 182 -7.99 -23.93 -2.55
N THR A 183 -6.89 -24.56 -2.94
CA THR A 183 -6.93 -25.77 -3.75
C THR A 183 -7.58 -26.93 -3.00
N ALA A 184 -7.24 -27.13 -1.72
CA ALA A 184 -7.80 -28.22 -0.91
C ALA A 184 -9.27 -28.01 -0.51
N LEU A 185 -9.69 -26.76 -0.33
CA LEU A 185 -11.03 -26.39 0.14
C LEU A 185 -11.99 -26.01 -0.98
N GLU A 186 -11.46 -25.79 -2.20
CA GLU A 186 -12.21 -25.32 -3.38
C GLU A 186 -12.96 -23.99 -3.12
N ARG A 187 -12.41 -23.13 -2.29
CA ARG A 187 -12.97 -21.82 -1.95
C ARG A 187 -11.87 -20.81 -1.57
N ASP A 188 -12.23 -19.55 -1.63
CA ASP A 188 -11.39 -18.45 -1.15
C ASP A 188 -11.54 -18.24 0.37
N PRO A 189 -10.58 -17.54 1.03
CA PRO A 189 -10.78 -17.01 2.37
C PRO A 189 -12.06 -16.18 2.45
N ASP A 190 -12.75 -16.25 3.58
CA ASP A 190 -13.93 -15.41 3.83
C ASP A 190 -13.56 -13.93 3.90
N LEU A 191 -12.35 -13.65 4.38
CA LEU A 191 -11.82 -12.31 4.54
C LEU A 191 -10.33 -12.28 4.22
N VAL A 192 -9.91 -11.24 3.53
CA VAL A 192 -8.51 -10.85 3.37
C VAL A 192 -8.34 -9.46 4.00
N VAL A 193 -7.30 -9.26 4.81
CA VAL A 193 -7.13 -8.03 5.59
C VAL A 193 -6.12 -7.07 4.95
N GLY A 194 -5.01 -7.62 4.47
CA GLY A 194 -3.92 -6.85 3.88
C GLY A 194 -4.28 -6.20 2.54
N LYS A 195 -3.53 -5.19 2.18
CA LYS A 195 -3.62 -4.50 0.87
C LYS A 195 -3.62 -5.50 -0.29
N PRO A 196 -4.44 -5.33 -1.33
CA PRO A 196 -5.28 -4.18 -1.68
C PRO A 196 -6.67 -4.17 -1.03
N GLU A 197 -6.97 -5.05 -0.07
CA GLU A 197 -8.25 -4.96 0.61
C GLU A 197 -8.29 -3.73 1.53
N SER A 198 -9.50 -3.15 1.72
CA SER A 198 -9.66 -1.88 2.45
C SER A 198 -9.41 -1.98 3.96
N ALA A 199 -9.55 -3.19 4.54
CA ALA A 199 -9.60 -3.40 5.97
C ALA A 199 -8.38 -2.87 6.74
N LEU A 200 -7.17 -3.00 6.18
CA LEU A 200 -5.95 -2.46 6.78
C LEU A 200 -6.00 -0.92 6.87
N PHE A 201 -6.37 -0.25 5.77
CA PHE A 201 -6.46 1.21 5.72
C PHE A 201 -7.64 1.76 6.52
N GLU A 202 -8.79 1.08 6.52
CA GLU A 202 -9.93 1.43 7.38
C GLU A 202 -9.56 1.34 8.86
N THR A 203 -8.78 0.31 9.24
CA THR A 203 -8.29 0.17 10.62
C THR A 203 -7.29 1.28 10.96
N ALA A 204 -6.39 1.63 10.04
CA ALA A 204 -5.48 2.76 10.23
C ALA A 204 -6.24 4.10 10.37
N ALA A 205 -7.24 4.33 9.51
CA ALA A 205 -8.05 5.54 9.54
C ALA A 205 -8.84 5.69 10.86
N ARG A 206 -9.35 4.59 11.44
CA ARG A 206 -10.03 4.62 12.74
C ARG A 206 -9.13 5.02 13.92
N ARG A 207 -7.81 4.91 13.78
CA ARG A 207 -6.83 5.36 14.77
C ARG A 207 -6.58 6.88 14.72
N GLY A 208 -7.02 7.55 13.65
CA GLY A 208 -7.00 9.01 13.54
C GLY A 208 -8.15 9.67 14.28
N ASP A 209 -8.20 10.98 14.22
CA ASP A 209 -9.20 11.86 14.87
C ASP A 209 -10.49 12.05 14.04
N GLY A 210 -10.68 11.26 13.00
CA GLY A 210 -11.83 11.35 12.07
C GLY A 210 -11.69 12.40 10.98
N GLY A 211 -10.53 13.03 10.84
CA GLY A 211 -10.24 13.97 9.75
C GLY A 211 -9.83 13.27 8.44
N GLN A 212 -9.34 14.06 7.48
CA GLN A 212 -8.92 13.54 6.18
C GLN A 212 -7.64 12.71 6.29
N VAL A 213 -7.61 11.59 5.60
CA VAL A 213 -6.50 10.63 5.59
C VAL A 213 -5.85 10.60 4.22
N LEU A 214 -4.51 10.66 4.19
CA LEU A 214 -3.71 10.44 2.99
C LEU A 214 -2.93 9.13 3.12
N VAL A 215 -3.12 8.22 2.19
CA VAL A 215 -2.29 7.02 2.05
C VAL A 215 -1.12 7.33 1.13
N VAL A 216 0.10 7.02 1.57
CA VAL A 216 1.32 7.16 0.77
C VAL A 216 1.87 5.76 0.48
N GLY A 217 1.99 5.43 -0.79
CA GLY A 217 2.45 4.12 -1.25
C GLY A 217 3.26 4.21 -2.53
N ASP A 218 3.97 3.14 -2.84
CA ASP A 218 4.79 3.00 -4.05
C ASP A 218 4.21 2.00 -5.05
N ARG A 219 3.11 1.32 -4.68
CA ARG A 219 2.52 0.26 -5.51
C ARG A 219 1.08 0.56 -5.87
N LEU A 220 0.79 0.52 -7.18
CA LEU A 220 -0.55 0.70 -7.72
C LEU A 220 -1.50 -0.45 -7.35
N ASP A 221 -0.98 -1.69 -7.32
CA ASP A 221 -1.77 -2.91 -7.14
C ASP A 221 -2.09 -3.23 -5.67
N THR A 222 -1.44 -2.60 -4.72
CA THR A 222 -1.66 -2.79 -3.29
C THR A 222 -2.08 -1.50 -2.59
N ASP A 223 -1.20 -0.49 -2.56
CA ASP A 223 -1.42 0.72 -1.78
C ASP A 223 -2.50 1.61 -2.36
N ILE A 224 -2.38 1.90 -3.66
CA ILE A 224 -3.30 2.79 -4.35
C ILE A 224 -4.67 2.13 -4.52
N GLU A 225 -4.69 0.88 -4.95
CA GLU A 225 -5.96 0.12 -5.04
C GLU A 225 -6.62 -0.01 -3.67
N GLY A 226 -5.86 -0.30 -2.61
CA GLY A 226 -6.38 -0.42 -1.24
C GLY A 226 -6.90 0.91 -0.69
N ALA A 227 -6.16 2.02 -0.87
CA ALA A 227 -6.62 3.35 -0.49
C ALA A 227 -7.94 3.70 -1.20
N ARG A 228 -8.03 3.42 -2.51
CA ARG A 228 -9.24 3.68 -3.28
C ARG A 228 -10.43 2.83 -2.84
N ARG A 229 -10.23 1.56 -2.49
CA ARG A 229 -11.27 0.68 -1.92
C ARG A 229 -11.75 1.18 -0.56
N ALA A 230 -10.85 1.77 0.23
CA ALA A 230 -11.19 2.41 1.49
C ALA A 230 -11.82 3.81 1.35
N GLY A 231 -11.92 4.35 0.14
CA GLY A 231 -12.44 5.70 -0.11
C GLY A 231 -11.49 6.82 0.34
N LEU A 232 -10.19 6.53 0.43
CA LEU A 232 -9.16 7.45 0.90
C LEU A 232 -8.37 8.04 -0.27
N ASP A 233 -7.88 9.27 -0.09
CA ASP A 233 -6.93 9.88 -1.01
C ASP A 233 -5.57 9.19 -0.93
N SER A 234 -4.87 9.14 -2.06
CA SER A 234 -3.57 8.47 -2.16
C SER A 234 -2.52 9.31 -2.87
N LEU A 235 -1.30 9.22 -2.40
CA LEU A 235 -0.08 9.74 -3.03
C LEU A 235 0.78 8.55 -3.48
N LEU A 236 0.94 8.40 -4.79
CA LEU A 236 1.94 7.49 -5.34
C LEU A 236 3.30 8.18 -5.31
N VAL A 237 4.30 7.57 -4.67
CA VAL A 237 5.70 7.99 -4.74
C VAL A 237 6.47 7.06 -5.70
N LEU A 238 7.32 7.64 -6.54
CA LEU A 238 8.08 6.91 -7.57
C LEU A 238 9.45 6.43 -7.04
N THR A 239 9.51 6.07 -5.75
CA THR A 239 10.73 5.61 -5.06
C THR A 239 10.82 4.09 -4.96
N GLY A 240 9.78 3.37 -5.34
CA GLY A 240 9.67 1.92 -5.15
C GLY A 240 9.35 1.14 -6.43
N VAL A 241 8.27 0.36 -6.41
CA VAL A 241 7.99 -0.68 -7.40
C VAL A 241 7.29 -0.15 -8.66
N SER A 242 6.20 0.62 -8.49
CA SER A 242 5.41 1.09 -9.65
C SER A 242 6.11 2.24 -10.34
N ASP A 243 6.20 2.13 -11.66
CA ASP A 243 6.82 3.12 -12.54
C ASP A 243 5.77 3.95 -13.31
N VAL A 244 6.25 4.89 -14.10
CA VAL A 244 5.36 5.77 -14.90
C VAL A 244 4.65 5.01 -16.02
N PRO A 245 5.28 4.09 -16.76
CA PRO A 245 4.56 3.21 -17.69
C PRO A 245 3.36 2.49 -17.06
N GLU A 246 3.55 1.89 -15.87
CA GLU A 246 2.46 1.22 -15.16
C GLU A 246 1.36 2.21 -14.73
N LEU A 247 1.75 3.40 -14.25
CA LEU A 247 0.81 4.46 -13.89
C LEU A 247 -0.06 4.90 -15.08
N LEU A 248 0.54 5.11 -16.23
CA LEU A 248 -0.18 5.53 -17.45
C LEU A 248 -1.14 4.45 -17.97
N ALA A 249 -0.81 3.16 -17.74
CA ALA A 249 -1.65 2.02 -18.08
C ALA A 249 -2.67 1.66 -16.97
N ALA A 250 -2.70 2.42 -15.86
CA ALA A 250 -3.45 2.03 -14.68
C ALA A 250 -4.97 1.98 -14.89
N GLU A 251 -5.57 0.86 -14.51
CA GLU A 251 -7.02 0.71 -14.45
C GLU A 251 -7.63 1.71 -13.43
N PRO A 252 -8.91 2.11 -13.59
CA PRO A 252 -9.56 3.08 -12.70
C PRO A 252 -9.39 2.82 -11.20
N ARG A 253 -9.38 1.55 -10.78
CA ARG A 253 -9.22 1.15 -9.36
C ARG A 253 -7.81 1.37 -8.81
N ARG A 254 -6.80 1.57 -9.69
CA ARG A 254 -5.37 1.74 -9.38
C ARG A 254 -4.85 3.14 -9.65
N ARG A 255 -5.74 4.09 -9.94
CA ARG A 255 -5.35 5.48 -10.22
C ARG A 255 -5.22 6.25 -8.93
N PRO A 256 -4.04 6.79 -8.60
CA PRO A 256 -3.83 7.59 -7.38
C PRO A 256 -4.55 8.94 -7.46
N THR A 257 -4.70 9.62 -6.30
CA THR A 257 -5.16 11.00 -6.25
C THR A 257 -4.04 11.97 -6.59
N TYR A 258 -2.81 11.65 -6.13
CA TYR A 258 -1.61 12.47 -6.34
C TYR A 258 -0.42 11.59 -6.72
N VAL A 259 0.56 12.21 -7.39
CA VAL A 259 1.86 11.61 -7.72
C VAL A 259 2.97 12.56 -7.31
N ALA A 260 4.03 12.02 -6.74
CA ALA A 260 5.27 12.72 -6.43
C ALA A 260 6.47 11.81 -6.76
N ARG A 261 7.65 12.41 -6.92
CA ARG A 261 8.87 11.60 -7.07
C ARG A 261 9.27 10.91 -5.77
N ASP A 262 9.08 11.62 -4.65
CA ASP A 262 9.42 11.18 -3.28
C ASP A 262 8.55 11.90 -2.25
N LEU A 263 8.88 11.76 -0.97
CA LEU A 263 8.13 12.36 0.15
C LEU A 263 8.23 13.89 0.25
N ALA A 264 9.10 14.56 -0.52
CA ALA A 264 9.10 16.03 -0.61
C ALA A 264 7.73 16.55 -1.11
N GLY A 265 7.01 15.73 -1.90
CA GLY A 265 5.66 16.02 -2.37
C GLY A 265 4.63 16.32 -1.28
N LEU A 266 4.86 15.88 -0.03
CA LEU A 266 4.01 16.23 1.11
C LEU A 266 4.10 17.71 1.48
N PHE A 267 5.28 18.32 1.31
CA PHE A 267 5.64 19.63 1.90
C PHE A 267 5.90 20.71 0.86
N ASP A 268 6.27 20.34 -0.35
CA ASP A 268 6.53 21.27 -1.45
C ASP A 268 5.40 21.17 -2.48
N PRO A 269 4.61 22.24 -2.67
CA PRO A 269 3.54 22.27 -3.68
C PRO A 269 4.04 22.02 -5.12
N ALA A 270 5.34 22.24 -5.38
CA ALA A 270 5.93 21.97 -6.68
C ALA A 270 6.35 20.51 -6.85
N ALA A 271 6.50 19.73 -5.79
CA ALA A 271 6.99 18.35 -5.80
C ALA A 271 5.88 17.30 -5.84
N ALA A 272 4.61 17.68 -5.87
CA ALA A 272 3.48 16.78 -6.10
C ALA A 272 2.52 17.36 -7.14
N VAL A 273 1.75 16.47 -7.77
CA VAL A 273 0.70 16.84 -8.72
C VAL A 273 -0.54 15.99 -8.47
N ARG A 274 -1.72 16.62 -8.59
CA ARG A 274 -3.00 15.91 -8.60
C ARG A 274 -3.22 15.25 -9.95
N VAL A 275 -3.69 13.99 -9.97
CA VAL A 275 -3.97 13.24 -11.21
C VAL A 275 -5.41 12.66 -11.20
N PRO A 276 -6.08 12.56 -12.36
CA PRO A 276 -5.59 13.15 -13.60
C PRO A 276 -5.63 14.68 -13.52
N GLY A 277 -4.69 15.31 -14.20
CA GLY A 277 -4.76 16.75 -14.46
C GLY A 277 -5.74 17.06 -15.62
N SER A 278 -5.51 18.21 -16.27
CA SER A 278 -6.06 18.50 -17.59
C SER A 278 -5.04 18.08 -18.66
N ALA A 279 -5.50 17.70 -19.85
CA ALA A 279 -4.61 17.47 -21.00
C ALA A 279 -3.79 18.72 -21.38
N ASP A 280 -4.23 19.90 -20.91
CA ASP A 280 -3.53 21.18 -21.00
C ASP A 280 -3.30 21.70 -19.57
N VAL A 281 -2.08 21.61 -19.06
CA VAL A 281 -1.73 22.05 -17.70
C VAL A 281 -0.26 22.45 -17.60
N GLY A 282 0.02 23.53 -16.87
CA GLY A 282 1.38 23.94 -16.49
C GLY A 282 2.31 24.24 -17.68
N GLY A 283 1.76 24.69 -18.81
CA GLY A 283 2.50 24.92 -20.06
C GLY A 283 2.65 23.67 -20.94
N TRP A 284 2.10 22.53 -20.53
CA TRP A 284 2.08 21.29 -21.31
C TRP A 284 0.73 21.05 -21.97
N SER A 285 0.76 20.44 -23.15
CA SER A 285 -0.44 19.94 -23.84
C SER A 285 -0.19 18.52 -24.36
N VAL A 286 -1.24 17.69 -24.29
CA VAL A 286 -1.20 16.32 -24.82
C VAL A 286 -2.31 16.19 -25.87
N THR A 287 -1.93 15.80 -27.09
CA THR A 287 -2.85 15.58 -28.20
C THR A 287 -2.80 14.13 -28.65
N ASP A 288 -3.96 13.48 -28.75
CA ASP A 288 -4.04 12.14 -29.38
C ASP A 288 -3.97 12.27 -30.92
N ARG A 289 -2.98 11.63 -31.50
CA ARG A 289 -2.82 11.53 -32.95
C ARG A 289 -2.88 10.06 -33.38
N ALA A 290 -4.10 9.63 -33.65
CA ALA A 290 -4.41 8.28 -34.12
C ALA A 290 -3.87 7.17 -33.18
N GLY A 291 -4.06 7.31 -31.87
CA GLY A 291 -3.63 6.33 -30.86
C GLY A 291 -2.21 6.55 -30.34
N THR A 292 -1.55 7.64 -30.74
CA THR A 292 -0.27 8.08 -30.17
C THR A 292 -0.46 9.42 -29.47
N LEU A 293 -0.11 9.49 -28.19
CA LEU A 293 -0.11 10.74 -27.44
C LEU A 293 1.13 11.55 -27.75
N GLU A 294 0.94 12.77 -28.24
CA GLU A 294 1.99 13.73 -28.51
C GLU A 294 2.04 14.75 -27.38
N LEU A 295 3.15 14.76 -26.62
CA LEU A 295 3.40 15.74 -25.56
C LEU A 295 4.12 16.95 -26.16
N ALA A 296 3.56 18.15 -25.98
CA ALA A 296 4.11 19.42 -26.44
C ALA A 296 4.14 20.46 -25.32
N GLY A 297 5.06 21.43 -25.42
CA GLY A 297 5.17 22.51 -24.45
C GLY A 297 6.43 22.44 -23.60
N ALA A 298 6.42 23.20 -22.50
CA ALA A 298 7.48 23.25 -21.49
C ALA A 298 6.91 23.61 -20.13
N GLY A 299 7.54 23.16 -19.05
CA GLY A 299 7.09 23.41 -17.68
C GLY A 299 7.65 22.40 -16.69
N ARG A 300 6.99 22.24 -15.55
CA ARG A 300 7.39 21.24 -14.56
C ARG A 300 7.11 19.83 -15.10
N PRO A 301 8.06 18.87 -14.98
CA PRO A 301 7.83 17.50 -15.46
C PRO A 301 6.60 16.82 -14.84
N LEU A 302 6.28 17.08 -13.57
CA LEU A 302 5.08 16.52 -12.94
C LEU A 302 3.77 17.02 -13.57
N ASP A 303 3.73 18.26 -14.08
CA ASP A 303 2.56 18.74 -14.82
C ASP A 303 2.43 18.01 -16.17
N ALA A 304 3.56 17.73 -16.85
CA ALA A 304 3.56 16.86 -18.04
C ALA A 304 2.98 15.47 -17.71
N LEU A 305 3.39 14.89 -16.58
CA LEU A 305 2.86 13.60 -16.13
C LEU A 305 1.36 13.66 -15.86
N ALA A 306 0.86 14.74 -15.24
CA ALA A 306 -0.57 14.91 -15.00
C ALA A 306 -1.38 15.03 -16.31
N ALA A 307 -0.83 15.73 -17.31
CA ALA A 307 -1.43 15.82 -18.63
C ALA A 307 -1.44 14.45 -19.36
N LEU A 308 -0.34 13.72 -19.28
CA LEU A 308 -0.26 12.36 -19.83
C LEU A 308 -1.24 11.41 -19.18
N CYS A 309 -1.38 11.44 -17.83
CA CYS A 309 -2.39 10.65 -17.12
C CYS A 309 -3.80 10.98 -17.60
N ALA A 310 -4.13 12.26 -17.79
CA ALA A 310 -5.46 12.67 -18.26
C ALA A 310 -5.76 12.08 -19.65
N ALA A 311 -4.82 12.16 -20.58
CA ALA A 311 -4.98 11.65 -21.93
C ALA A 311 -4.96 10.12 -22.00
N ALA A 312 -3.98 9.48 -21.32
CA ALA A 312 -3.83 8.03 -21.34
C ALA A 312 -5.02 7.31 -20.69
N TRP A 313 -5.56 7.86 -19.60
CA TRP A 313 -6.71 7.27 -18.92
C TRP A 313 -8.06 7.52 -19.61
N ALA A 314 -8.11 8.42 -20.58
CA ALA A 314 -9.25 8.61 -21.47
C ALA A 314 -9.21 7.67 -22.68
N ALA A 315 -8.05 7.15 -23.03
CA ALA A 315 -7.86 6.25 -24.16
C ALA A 315 -8.38 4.83 -23.84
N PRO A 316 -8.94 4.11 -24.84
CA PRO A 316 -9.46 2.75 -24.65
C PRO A 316 -8.35 1.70 -24.44
N THR A 317 -7.14 1.97 -24.90
CA THR A 317 -5.94 1.14 -24.76
C THR A 317 -4.74 2.01 -24.42
N PRO A 318 -3.72 1.48 -23.69
CA PRO A 318 -2.49 2.24 -23.40
C PRO A 318 -1.87 2.76 -24.71
N PRO A 319 -1.79 4.09 -24.92
CA PRO A 319 -1.28 4.67 -26.14
C PRO A 319 0.26 4.71 -26.14
N ALA A 320 0.87 4.71 -27.33
CA ALA A 320 2.26 5.12 -27.47
C ALA A 320 2.40 6.63 -27.14
N ILE A 321 3.59 7.04 -26.68
CA ILE A 321 3.85 8.45 -26.30
C ILE A 321 5.06 8.92 -27.09
N ARG A 322 4.97 10.16 -27.63
CA ARG A 322 6.10 10.79 -28.31
C ARG A 322 6.22 12.27 -27.92
N PRO A 323 7.45 12.80 -27.90
CA PRO A 323 7.67 14.23 -27.69
C PRO A 323 7.46 15.04 -29.00
N ALA A 324 6.94 16.25 -28.84
CA ALA A 324 6.85 17.25 -29.92
C ALA A 324 7.95 18.33 -29.81
N GLY A 325 9.09 18.04 -29.22
CA GLY A 325 10.20 18.96 -29.08
C GLY A 325 11.15 18.60 -27.95
N PRO A 326 12.26 19.35 -27.79
CA PRO A 326 13.32 18.98 -26.85
C PRO A 326 12.88 19.01 -25.37
N ASP A 327 12.07 19.99 -24.97
CA ASP A 327 11.58 20.05 -23.57
C ASP A 327 10.66 18.88 -23.25
N ALA A 328 9.82 18.47 -24.20
CA ALA A 328 8.96 17.29 -24.05
C ALA A 328 9.79 16.00 -24.00
N ALA A 329 10.85 15.87 -24.82
CA ALA A 329 11.76 14.74 -24.76
C ALA A 329 12.45 14.66 -23.39
N ALA A 330 12.99 15.76 -22.88
CA ALA A 330 13.62 15.81 -21.56
C ALA A 330 12.64 15.47 -20.43
N ALA A 331 11.38 15.92 -20.51
CA ALA A 331 10.36 15.56 -19.54
C ALA A 331 10.07 14.05 -19.55
N LEU A 332 9.89 13.42 -20.72
CA LEU A 332 9.67 11.98 -20.86
C LEU A 332 10.86 11.17 -20.34
N GLU A 333 12.09 11.53 -20.73
CA GLU A 333 13.32 10.90 -20.25
C GLU A 333 13.43 10.95 -18.71
N SER A 334 13.01 12.06 -18.09
CA SER A 334 13.03 12.23 -16.63
C SER A 334 12.13 11.23 -15.87
N PHE A 335 11.23 10.56 -16.58
CA PHE A 335 10.34 9.52 -16.10
C PHE A 335 10.67 8.12 -16.65
N GLY A 336 11.80 7.97 -17.34
CA GLY A 336 12.20 6.69 -17.93
C GLY A 336 11.32 6.25 -19.12
N LEU A 337 10.56 7.18 -19.69
CA LEU A 337 9.80 6.92 -20.91
C LEU A 337 10.74 7.02 -22.12
N ALA A 338 10.84 5.92 -22.88
CA ALA A 338 11.65 5.90 -24.09
C ALA A 338 11.10 6.92 -25.11
N THR A 339 12.00 7.75 -25.64
CA THR A 339 11.74 8.60 -26.81
C THR A 339 12.35 7.89 -28.01
N ASP A 340 11.58 7.03 -28.68
CA ASP A 340 12.02 6.52 -29.97
C ASP A 340 12.21 7.72 -30.91
N GLY A 341 13.49 7.93 -31.31
CA GLY A 341 13.94 8.98 -32.21
C GLY A 341 13.48 8.77 -33.65
#